data_0e3df0bf5a3555ac85a5ff8c6b6ebba8
#
_entry.id   0e3df0bf5a3555ac85a5ff8c6b6ebba8
#
_cell.length_a   1.000
_cell.length_b   1.000
_cell.length_c   1.000
_cell.angle_alpha   90.00
_cell.angle_beta   90.00
_cell.angle_gamma   90.00
#
_symmetry.space_group_name_H-M   'P 1'
#
loop_
_entity.id
_entity.type
_entity.pdbx_description
1 polymer ?
#
loop_
_entity_poly.entity_id
_entity_poly.type
_entity_poly.pdbx_seq_one_letter_code
_entity_poly.pdbx_strand_id
1 'polypeptide(L)'
;MRMQKVDTAEGLDFAIAGAPFDTGSSFRSGSRFGPNAIRNISAMMKPNNVIMQVNIMESLKGGDIGDFNITPGYIHPSYDAIEKGVAGILEKNACPIVLGGDHAITLAELRA
;
A
#
# COMPACT_ATOMS: atom_id res chain seq x y z
N MET A 1 -2.66 11.14 -4.72
CA MET A 1 -3.74 10.24 -5.16
C MET A 1 -5.07 10.96 -5.01
N ARG A 2 -6.07 10.68 -5.85
CA ARG A 2 -7.43 11.27 -5.68
C ARG A 2 -8.24 10.59 -4.57
N MET A 3 -7.71 9.51 -4.03
CA MET A 3 -8.32 8.78 -2.92
C MET A 3 -8.14 9.55 -1.60
N GLN A 4 -9.14 9.46 -0.74
CA GLN A 4 -9.09 10.11 0.56
C GLN A 4 -8.02 9.46 1.45
N LYS A 5 -7.23 10.29 2.13
CA LYS A 5 -6.35 9.81 3.19
C LYS A 5 -7.18 9.56 4.45
N VAL A 6 -6.99 8.39 5.04
CA VAL A 6 -7.73 7.94 6.24
C VAL A 6 -6.76 7.34 7.26
N ASP A 7 -7.17 7.30 8.52
CA ASP A 7 -6.33 6.77 9.60
C ASP A 7 -6.59 5.27 9.86
N THR A 8 -7.70 4.73 9.35
CA THR A 8 -8.09 3.34 9.56
C THR A 8 -8.76 2.76 8.32
N ALA A 9 -8.71 1.44 8.17
CA ALA A 9 -9.40 0.70 7.11
C ALA A 9 -10.86 0.37 7.45
N GLU A 10 -11.39 0.86 8.57
CA GLU A 10 -12.74 0.53 9.00
C GLU A 10 -13.81 1.01 8.02
N GLY A 11 -14.68 0.10 7.61
CA GLY A 11 -15.77 0.38 6.67
C GLY A 11 -15.34 0.58 5.23
N LEU A 12 -14.07 0.27 4.88
CA LEU A 12 -13.57 0.28 3.52
C LEU A 12 -13.69 -1.10 2.87
N ASP A 13 -13.88 -1.11 1.55
CA ASP A 13 -13.77 -2.34 0.75
C ASP A 13 -12.31 -2.67 0.48
N PHE A 14 -11.45 -1.65 0.32
CA PHE A 14 -10.01 -1.80 0.18
C PHE A 14 -9.24 -0.63 0.79
N ALA A 15 -8.03 -0.91 1.26
CA ALA A 15 -7.12 0.11 1.78
C ALA A 15 -5.77 0.06 1.06
N ILE A 16 -5.29 1.21 0.61
CA ILE A 16 -3.96 1.36 0.04
C ILE A 16 -2.99 1.72 1.16
N ALA A 17 -1.88 0.98 1.22
CA ALA A 17 -0.78 1.26 2.13
C ALA A 17 0.55 1.29 1.38
N GLY A 18 1.52 2.07 1.83
CA GLY A 18 2.87 2.05 1.29
C GLY A 18 3.82 1.23 2.17
N ALA A 19 4.71 0.47 1.52
CA ALA A 19 5.83 -0.21 2.15
C ALA A 19 7.14 0.31 1.53
N PRO A 20 7.66 1.48 1.95
CA PRO A 20 8.86 2.10 1.37
C PRO A 20 10.14 1.38 1.81
N PHE A 21 10.26 0.10 1.43
CA PHE A 21 11.33 -0.81 1.78
C PHE A 21 12.21 -1.14 0.57
N ASP A 22 13.55 -1.09 0.75
CA ASP A 22 14.50 -1.50 -0.28
C ASP A 22 15.79 -2.09 0.31
N THR A 23 15.74 -2.50 1.58
CA THR A 23 16.88 -3.12 2.26
C THR A 23 17.22 -4.51 1.70
N GLY A 24 16.27 -5.16 1.01
CA GLY A 24 16.48 -6.42 0.31
C GLY A 24 17.08 -6.29 -1.11
N SER A 25 17.25 -5.08 -1.60
CA SER A 25 17.78 -4.85 -2.96
C SER A 25 19.26 -5.22 -3.07
N SER A 26 19.61 -6.16 -3.96
CA SER A 26 20.97 -6.66 -4.17
C SER A 26 21.80 -5.79 -5.11
N PHE A 27 21.19 -4.89 -5.89
CA PHE A 27 21.93 -4.10 -6.91
C PHE A 27 21.79 -2.60 -6.69
N ARG A 28 20.67 -1.98 -6.90
CA ARG A 28 20.46 -0.53 -6.72
C ARG A 28 19.32 -0.30 -5.75
N SER A 29 19.56 0.48 -4.69
CA SER A 29 18.51 0.99 -3.81
C SER A 29 17.71 2.08 -4.53
N GLY A 30 16.50 2.37 -4.04
CA GLY A 30 15.60 3.41 -4.57
C GLY A 30 14.16 2.96 -4.73
N SER A 31 13.88 1.65 -4.65
CA SER A 31 12.50 1.16 -4.68
C SER A 31 11.66 1.65 -3.49
N ARG A 32 12.29 2.08 -2.39
CA ARG A 32 11.62 2.76 -1.27
C ARG A 32 10.84 4.02 -1.68
N PHE A 33 11.18 4.64 -2.80
CA PHE A 33 10.47 5.80 -3.34
C PHE A 33 9.23 5.43 -4.17
N GLY A 34 9.02 4.13 -4.44
CA GLY A 34 7.91 3.61 -5.23
C GLY A 34 6.53 4.05 -4.75
N PRO A 35 6.19 3.88 -3.47
CA PRO A 35 4.88 4.28 -2.97
C PRO A 35 4.55 5.76 -3.22
N ASN A 36 5.51 6.65 -2.96
CA ASN A 36 5.33 8.07 -3.22
C ASN A 36 5.23 8.40 -4.71
N ALA A 37 6.07 7.77 -5.55
CA ALA A 37 6.03 7.97 -6.99
C ALA A 37 4.68 7.52 -7.60
N ILE A 38 4.16 6.37 -7.17
CA ILE A 38 2.85 5.86 -7.59
C ILE A 38 1.73 6.81 -7.16
N ARG A 39 1.74 7.29 -5.91
CA ARG A 39 0.76 8.27 -5.43
C ARG A 39 0.77 9.56 -6.23
N ASN A 40 1.96 10.07 -6.57
CA ASN A 40 2.10 11.30 -7.34
C ASN A 40 1.51 11.16 -8.74
N ILE A 41 1.89 10.09 -9.48
CA ILE A 41 1.38 9.91 -10.85
C ILE A 41 -0.11 9.55 -10.87
N SER A 42 -0.60 8.83 -9.86
CA SER A 42 -2.01 8.45 -9.76
C SER A 42 -2.97 9.64 -9.60
N ALA A 43 -2.46 10.80 -9.18
CA ALA A 43 -3.26 12.01 -9.13
C ALA A 43 -3.76 12.47 -10.52
N MET A 44 -3.07 12.07 -11.59
CA MET A 44 -3.44 12.37 -12.97
C MET A 44 -4.42 11.35 -13.57
N MET A 45 -4.59 10.20 -12.93
CA MET A 45 -5.46 9.12 -13.44
C MET A 45 -6.93 9.43 -13.14
N LYS A 46 -7.80 9.07 -14.09
CA LYS A 46 -9.25 9.13 -13.91
C LYS A 46 -9.73 7.83 -13.24
N PRO A 47 -10.75 7.89 -12.35
CA PRO A 47 -11.27 6.71 -11.66
C PRO A 47 -12.12 5.79 -12.54
N ASN A 48 -12.44 6.23 -13.77
CA ASN A 48 -13.27 5.47 -14.71
C ASN A 48 -12.45 4.44 -15.47
N ASN A 49 -12.84 3.18 -15.39
CA ASN A 49 -12.41 2.15 -16.31
C ASN A 49 -13.33 2.15 -17.54
N VAL A 50 -12.81 2.60 -18.67
CA VAL A 50 -13.61 2.78 -19.91
C VAL A 50 -14.04 1.42 -20.50
N ILE A 51 -13.23 0.38 -20.33
CA ILE A 51 -13.53 -0.96 -20.87
C ILE A 51 -14.65 -1.61 -20.05
N MET A 52 -14.57 -1.55 -18.73
CA MET A 52 -15.57 -2.14 -17.83
C MET A 52 -16.76 -1.21 -17.58
N GLN A 53 -16.70 0.05 -18.04
CA GLN A 53 -17.71 1.09 -17.80
C GLN A 53 -18.03 1.29 -16.31
N VAL A 54 -17.00 1.18 -15.46
CA VAL A 54 -17.13 1.30 -14.01
C VAL A 54 -16.33 2.49 -13.51
N ASN A 55 -16.94 3.28 -12.64
CA ASN A 55 -16.23 4.26 -11.80
C ASN A 55 -15.91 3.61 -10.45
N ILE A 56 -14.63 3.34 -10.22
CA ILE A 56 -14.17 2.65 -8.99
C ILE A 56 -14.58 3.42 -7.74
N MET A 57 -14.52 4.75 -7.77
CA MET A 57 -14.82 5.58 -6.60
C MET A 57 -16.32 5.65 -6.26
N GLU A 58 -17.20 5.28 -7.18
CA GLU A 58 -18.63 5.17 -6.98
C GLU A 58 -19.05 3.76 -6.57
N SER A 59 -18.26 2.77 -7.01
CA SER A 59 -18.56 1.34 -6.81
C SER A 59 -17.95 0.75 -5.55
N LEU A 60 -16.81 1.27 -5.09
CA LEU A 60 -16.06 0.75 -3.96
C LEU A 60 -15.61 1.89 -3.01
N LYS A 61 -15.65 1.61 -1.73
CA LYS A 61 -15.11 2.49 -0.70
C LYS A 61 -13.63 2.20 -0.51
N GLY A 62 -12.77 3.06 -1.03
CA GLY A 62 -11.32 2.94 -0.89
C GLY A 62 -10.71 4.08 -0.10
N GLY A 63 -9.62 3.81 0.59
CA GLY A 63 -8.86 4.81 1.33
C GLY A 63 -7.35 4.56 1.26
N ASP A 64 -6.55 5.62 1.42
CA ASP A 64 -5.09 5.56 1.54
C ASP A 64 -4.73 5.75 3.01
N ILE A 65 -4.22 4.72 3.66
CA ILE A 65 -3.83 4.76 5.09
C ILE A 65 -2.38 5.24 5.30
N GLY A 66 -1.70 5.65 4.22
CA GLY A 66 -0.31 6.11 4.30
C GLY A 66 0.70 4.97 4.21
N ASP A 67 1.90 5.22 4.74
CA ASP A 67 3.00 4.24 4.71
C ASP A 67 3.11 3.50 6.05
N PHE A 68 3.48 2.23 5.99
CA PHE A 68 3.91 1.47 7.16
C PHE A 68 5.18 2.09 7.75
N ASN A 69 5.36 1.94 9.06
CA ASN A 69 6.51 2.51 9.78
C ASN A 69 7.77 1.66 9.54
N ILE A 70 8.35 1.81 8.35
CA ILE A 70 9.58 1.10 7.94
C ILE A 70 10.80 1.70 8.63
N THR A 71 11.67 0.83 9.16
CA THR A 71 12.97 1.23 9.70
C THR A 71 14.05 0.94 8.66
N PRO A 72 14.56 1.95 7.95
CA PRO A 72 15.56 1.74 6.89
C PRO A 72 16.81 1.03 7.40
N GLY A 73 17.28 0.02 6.67
CA GLY A 73 18.45 -0.77 7.04
C GLY A 73 18.18 -1.92 8.00
N TYR A 74 16.98 -2.02 8.57
CA TYR A 74 16.62 -3.08 9.52
C TYR A 74 15.49 -3.95 8.97
N ILE A 75 15.80 -5.18 8.58
CA ILE A 75 14.86 -6.10 7.92
C ILE A 75 13.74 -6.53 8.86
N HIS A 76 14.10 -7.09 10.03
CA HIS A 76 13.09 -7.66 10.94
C HIS A 76 12.10 -6.62 11.46
N PRO A 77 12.50 -5.45 12.01
CA PRO A 77 11.54 -4.44 12.43
C PRO A 77 10.66 -3.93 11.31
N SER A 78 11.18 -3.87 10.08
CA SER A 78 10.40 -3.47 8.90
C SER A 78 9.36 -4.52 8.51
N TYR A 79 9.74 -5.80 8.57
CA TYR A 79 8.81 -6.91 8.30
C TYR A 79 7.70 -6.96 9.34
N ASP A 80 8.03 -6.82 10.63
CA ASP A 80 7.05 -6.79 11.71
C ASP A 80 6.05 -5.64 11.52
N ALA A 81 6.52 -4.48 11.05
CA ALA A 81 5.67 -3.32 10.77
C ALA A 81 4.74 -3.57 9.58
N ILE A 82 5.23 -4.22 8.49
CA ILE A 82 4.42 -4.57 7.32
C ILE A 82 3.38 -5.62 7.70
N GLU A 83 3.78 -6.72 8.32
CA GLU A 83 2.91 -7.81 8.79
C GLU A 83 1.78 -7.25 9.67
N LYS A 84 2.12 -6.48 10.71
CA LYS A 84 1.14 -5.84 11.59
C LYS A 84 0.21 -4.88 10.84
N GLY A 85 0.76 -4.10 9.90
CA GLY A 85 -0.03 -3.15 9.12
C GLY A 85 -1.03 -3.84 8.20
N VAL A 86 -0.61 -4.90 7.51
CA VAL A 86 -1.49 -5.70 6.64
C VAL A 86 -2.54 -6.45 7.46
N ALA A 87 -2.15 -7.09 8.58
CA ALA A 87 -3.08 -7.73 9.49
C ALA A 87 -4.16 -6.76 9.99
N GLY A 88 -3.77 -5.53 10.36
CA GLY A 88 -4.71 -4.50 10.80
C GLY A 88 -5.72 -4.07 9.73
N ILE A 89 -5.37 -4.15 8.44
CA ILE A 89 -6.31 -3.93 7.33
C ILE A 89 -7.27 -5.12 7.21
N LEU A 90 -6.75 -6.35 7.25
CA LEU A 90 -7.52 -7.58 7.13
C LEU A 90 -8.52 -7.74 8.29
N GLU A 91 -8.14 -7.39 9.52
CA GLU A 91 -9.03 -7.38 10.69
C GLU A 91 -10.26 -6.48 10.52
N LYS A 92 -10.19 -5.47 9.65
CA LYS A 92 -11.30 -4.59 9.29
C LYS A 92 -12.10 -5.08 8.10
N ASN A 93 -11.84 -6.30 7.60
CA ASN A 93 -12.44 -6.89 6.42
C ASN A 93 -12.21 -6.08 5.13
N ALA A 94 -11.18 -5.25 5.08
CA ALA A 94 -10.77 -4.52 3.89
C ALA A 94 -9.70 -5.31 3.11
N CYS A 95 -9.71 -5.20 1.78
CA CYS A 95 -8.68 -5.78 0.94
C CYS A 95 -7.42 -4.89 0.97
N PRO A 96 -6.24 -5.38 1.42
CA PRO A 96 -5.01 -4.61 1.38
C PRO A 96 -4.47 -4.49 -0.04
N ILE A 97 -4.08 -3.28 -0.44
CA ILE A 97 -3.33 -3.00 -1.68
C ILE A 97 -2.03 -2.32 -1.26
N VAL A 98 -0.93 -3.08 -1.24
CA VAL A 98 0.35 -2.57 -0.76
C VAL A 98 1.18 -2.04 -1.93
N LEU A 99 1.58 -0.78 -1.83
CA LEU A 99 2.50 -0.14 -2.76
C LEU A 99 3.93 -0.40 -2.26
N GLY A 100 4.65 -1.30 -2.88
CA GLY A 100 6.01 -1.63 -2.52
C GLY A 100 7.04 -0.67 -3.12
N GLY A 101 8.05 -0.82 -2.71
CA GLY A 101 9.38 -1.18 -2.37
C GLY A 101 9.92 -2.34 -3.21
N ASP A 102 10.88 -3.01 -2.67
CA ASP A 102 11.42 -4.22 -3.28
C ASP A 102 10.54 -5.44 -3.00
N HIS A 103 10.80 -6.54 -3.72
CA HIS A 103 9.96 -7.74 -3.65
C HIS A 103 10.07 -8.52 -2.32
N ALA A 104 11.05 -8.19 -1.47
CA ALA A 104 11.23 -8.86 -0.18
C ALA A 104 10.07 -8.59 0.80
N ILE A 105 9.29 -7.52 0.59
CA ILE A 105 8.09 -7.23 1.40
C ILE A 105 7.04 -8.33 1.35
N THR A 106 6.99 -9.11 0.26
CA THR A 106 5.98 -10.16 0.04
C THR A 106 5.96 -11.20 1.17
N LEU A 107 7.12 -11.51 1.75
CA LEU A 107 7.17 -12.45 2.89
C LEU A 107 6.39 -11.92 4.10
N ALA A 108 6.53 -10.64 4.41
CA ALA A 108 5.83 -10.02 5.54
C ALA A 108 4.33 -9.88 5.25
N GLU A 109 3.95 -9.58 4.00
CA GLU A 109 2.54 -9.51 3.58
C GLU A 109 1.83 -10.85 3.70
N LEU A 110 2.52 -11.97 3.35
CA LEU A 110 1.94 -13.31 3.40
C LEU A 110 1.87 -13.91 4.81
N ARG A 111 2.52 -13.30 5.80
CA ARG A 111 2.46 -13.72 7.20
C ARG A 111 1.27 -13.11 7.95
N ALA A 112 0.74 -12.03 7.44
CA ALA A 112 -0.43 -11.35 8.00
C ALA A 112 -1.73 -12.11 7.74
#